data_b563da08af2fd8becaf537d85c23834a
#
_entry.id   b563da08af2fd8becaf537d85c23834a
#
_cell.length_a   1.000
_cell.length_b   1.000
_cell.length_c   1.000
_cell.angle_alpha   90.00
_cell.angle_beta   90.00
_cell.angle_gamma   90.00
#
_symmetry.space_group_name_H-M   'P 1'
#
loop_
_entity.id
_entity.type
_entity.pdbx_description
1 polymer ?
#
loop_
_entity_poly.entity_id
_entity_poly.type
_entity_poly.pdbx_seq_one_letter_code
_entity_poly.pdbx_strand_id
1 'polypeptide(L)'
;MKLYKIADFIFGVHMDESLDIPENFKKFEISSSPEDIQTEYFIKIVDELPEPQGECITTRNDLQVFQNGDLESRRMNFVGIPEPYGVYEEKSERVIYSYFKRSFLSMLSADTVFVSLFAMEKRMFAHDAMVLHCSALQVNDGVILFSGPSGIGKSTHADLWVKHRGARVINGDRTLLQKLGDRWMSLGWPICGSSEICHNESFPVKAIVFLGQAPENGGMRCRYFDSVKQLISQLTINVWNPSVVEKIWSMAEDLAAQVPIFY
;
A
#
# COMPACT_ATOMS: atom_id res chain seq x y z
N MET A 1 -20.72 11.54 3.16
CA MET A 1 -19.24 11.57 3.13
C MET A 1 -18.71 10.95 4.41
N LYS A 2 -17.71 10.09 4.31
CA LYS A 2 -16.97 9.52 5.44
C LYS A 2 -15.52 9.99 5.38
N LEU A 3 -14.88 10.15 6.54
CA LEU A 3 -13.49 10.60 6.64
C LEU A 3 -12.57 9.47 7.05
N TYR A 4 -11.41 9.42 6.43
CA TYR A 4 -10.39 8.42 6.67
C TYR A 4 -9.03 9.07 6.90
N LYS A 5 -8.17 8.39 7.66
CA LYS A 5 -6.79 8.83 7.89
C LYS A 5 -5.82 7.67 7.74
N ILE A 6 -4.81 7.84 6.87
CA ILE A 6 -3.67 6.93 6.74
C ILE A 6 -2.41 7.78 6.93
N ALA A 7 -1.58 7.45 7.90
CA ALA A 7 -0.50 8.32 8.38
C ALA A 7 -1.03 9.71 8.77
N ASP A 8 -0.54 10.76 8.14
CA ASP A 8 -0.99 12.15 8.29
C ASP A 8 -1.93 12.61 7.15
N PHE A 9 -2.23 11.73 6.19
CA PHE A 9 -3.13 12.00 5.08
C PHE A 9 -4.60 11.80 5.48
N ILE A 10 -5.38 12.90 5.51
CA ILE A 10 -6.81 12.90 5.78
C ILE A 10 -7.58 13.13 4.50
N PHE A 11 -8.53 12.25 4.21
CA PHE A 11 -9.32 12.33 2.97
C PHE A 11 -10.79 11.99 3.20
N GLY A 12 -11.65 12.61 2.38
CA GLY A 12 -13.07 12.37 2.34
C GLY A 12 -13.44 11.37 1.26
N VAL A 13 -14.39 10.48 1.54
CA VAL A 13 -14.94 9.52 0.56
C VAL A 13 -16.45 9.74 0.44
N HIS A 14 -16.87 10.10 -0.77
CA HIS A 14 -18.27 10.19 -1.18
C HIS A 14 -18.63 8.97 -1.98
N MET A 15 -19.52 8.16 -1.46
CA MET A 15 -20.04 6.95 -2.13
C MET A 15 -21.46 6.67 -1.68
N ASP A 16 -22.17 5.81 -2.40
CA ASP A 16 -23.50 5.34 -2.01
C ASP A 16 -23.41 4.53 -0.71
N GLU A 17 -24.29 4.81 0.24
CA GLU A 17 -24.30 4.18 1.56
C GLU A 17 -24.61 2.68 1.51
N SER A 18 -25.21 2.20 0.41
CA SER A 18 -25.51 0.78 0.20
C SER A 18 -24.28 -0.05 -0.21
N LEU A 19 -23.14 0.60 -0.51
CA LEU A 19 -21.91 -0.09 -0.90
C LEU A 19 -21.16 -0.60 0.33
N ASP A 20 -20.76 -1.85 0.29
CA ASP A 20 -19.93 -2.45 1.33
C ASP A 20 -18.50 -1.94 1.25
N ILE A 21 -18.07 -1.32 2.34
CA ILE A 21 -16.67 -0.94 2.54
C ILE A 21 -15.94 -2.11 3.20
N PRO A 22 -14.76 -2.53 2.71
CA PRO A 22 -13.98 -3.59 3.35
C PRO A 22 -13.74 -3.32 4.84
N GLU A 23 -13.89 -4.34 5.68
CA GLU A 23 -13.77 -4.19 7.14
C GLU A 23 -12.40 -3.65 7.56
N ASN A 24 -11.35 -4.02 6.84
CA ASN A 24 -10.02 -3.52 7.10
C ASN A 24 -9.88 -2.03 6.77
N PHE A 25 -10.58 -1.55 5.75
CA PHE A 25 -10.57 -0.13 5.41
C PHE A 25 -11.35 0.71 6.43
N LYS A 26 -12.44 0.19 6.99
CA LYS A 26 -13.22 0.84 8.06
C LYS A 26 -12.39 1.18 9.30
N LYS A 27 -11.31 0.42 9.57
CA LYS A 27 -10.40 0.67 10.70
C LYS A 27 -9.63 1.99 10.61
N PHE A 28 -9.66 2.64 9.46
CA PHE A 28 -9.03 3.93 9.18
C PHE A 28 -10.03 5.09 9.19
N GLU A 29 -11.33 4.81 9.41
CA GLU A 29 -12.37 5.84 9.53
C GLU A 29 -12.14 6.69 10.79
N ILE A 30 -12.29 8.00 10.65
CA ILE A 30 -12.10 8.97 11.73
C ILE A 30 -13.30 9.91 11.86
N SER A 31 -13.45 10.47 13.07
CA SER A 31 -14.34 11.60 13.33
C SER A 31 -13.46 12.85 13.41
N SER A 32 -13.34 13.61 12.33
CA SER A 32 -12.53 14.83 12.25
C SER A 32 -13.34 15.97 11.68
N SER A 33 -12.79 17.20 11.77
CA SER A 33 -13.37 18.35 11.09
C SER A 33 -13.17 18.27 9.58
N PRO A 34 -14.19 18.66 8.78
CA PRO A 34 -14.02 18.74 7.32
C PRO A 34 -12.91 19.70 6.86
N GLU A 35 -12.45 20.60 7.72
CA GLU A 35 -11.38 21.56 7.41
C GLU A 35 -10.00 20.92 7.22
N ASP A 36 -9.82 19.69 7.76
CA ASP A 36 -8.56 18.95 7.66
C ASP A 36 -8.44 18.12 6.37
N ILE A 37 -9.48 18.11 5.52
CA ILE A 37 -9.51 17.26 4.32
C ILE A 37 -8.50 17.76 3.28
N GLN A 38 -7.57 16.89 2.92
CA GLN A 38 -6.55 17.16 1.89
C GLN A 38 -7.03 16.77 0.49
N THR A 39 -7.84 15.69 0.39
CA THR A 39 -8.36 15.18 -0.87
C THR A 39 -9.76 14.60 -0.68
N GLU A 40 -10.63 14.80 -1.67
CA GLU A 40 -11.96 14.22 -1.72
C GLU A 40 -12.07 13.22 -2.88
N TYR A 41 -12.56 12.03 -2.59
CA TYR A 41 -12.81 10.96 -3.54
C TYR A 41 -14.30 10.76 -3.76
N PHE A 42 -14.72 10.77 -5.01
CA PHE A 42 -16.10 10.51 -5.43
C PHE A 42 -16.17 9.16 -6.13
N ILE A 43 -16.66 8.13 -5.43
CA ILE A 43 -16.82 6.78 -5.99
C ILE A 43 -18.17 6.69 -6.69
N LYS A 44 -18.14 6.33 -7.97
CA LYS A 44 -19.31 6.22 -8.84
C LYS A 44 -19.42 4.80 -9.39
N ILE A 45 -20.57 4.15 -9.18
CA ILE A 45 -20.89 2.86 -9.82
C ILE A 45 -21.56 3.16 -11.16
N VAL A 46 -20.96 2.67 -12.23
CA VAL A 46 -21.39 2.92 -13.60
C VAL A 46 -21.53 1.63 -14.40
N ASP A 47 -22.39 1.64 -15.41
CA ASP A 47 -22.55 0.50 -16.33
C ASP A 47 -21.44 0.51 -17.41
N GLU A 48 -21.01 1.71 -17.84
CA GLU A 48 -19.90 1.91 -18.75
C GLU A 48 -18.86 2.86 -18.13
N LEU A 49 -17.58 2.48 -18.20
CA LEU A 49 -16.49 3.28 -17.70
C LEU A 49 -16.18 4.43 -18.65
N PRO A 50 -15.87 5.62 -18.13
CA PRO A 50 -15.38 6.71 -18.97
C PRO A 50 -13.99 6.38 -19.54
N GLU A 51 -13.66 6.98 -20.68
CA GLU A 51 -12.31 6.94 -21.20
C GLU A 51 -11.38 7.79 -20.32
N PRO A 52 -10.22 7.24 -19.89
CA PRO A 52 -9.23 8.00 -19.15
C PRO A 52 -8.73 9.21 -19.96
N GLN A 53 -8.45 10.31 -19.28
CA GLN A 53 -7.97 11.53 -19.91
C GLN A 53 -6.45 11.56 -19.99
N GLY A 54 -5.91 12.07 -21.10
CA GLY A 54 -4.48 12.27 -21.30
C GLY A 54 -3.81 11.24 -22.20
N GLU A 55 -2.48 11.30 -22.25
CA GLU A 55 -1.63 10.39 -23.01
C GLU A 55 -1.30 9.14 -22.16
N CYS A 56 -1.41 7.95 -22.75
CA CYS A 56 -1.03 6.72 -22.07
C CYS A 56 0.49 6.64 -21.93
N ILE A 57 0.99 6.78 -20.71
CA ILE A 57 2.44 6.79 -20.40
C ILE A 57 2.96 5.45 -19.95
N THR A 58 2.08 4.54 -19.53
CA THR A 58 2.49 3.18 -19.12
C THR A 58 1.36 2.18 -19.25
N THR A 59 1.71 0.94 -19.57
CA THR A 59 0.77 -0.18 -19.66
C THR A 59 1.37 -1.40 -18.99
N ARG A 60 0.62 -1.95 -18.04
CA ARG A 60 0.87 -3.24 -17.38
C ARG A 60 -0.35 -4.15 -17.57
N ASN A 61 -0.25 -5.40 -17.17
CA ASN A 61 -1.36 -6.35 -17.31
C ASN A 61 -2.58 -5.98 -16.43
N ASP A 62 -2.35 -5.22 -15.36
CA ASP A 62 -3.35 -4.84 -14.36
C ASP A 62 -3.69 -3.35 -14.36
N LEU A 63 -2.89 -2.53 -15.06
CA LEU A 63 -2.97 -1.07 -14.96
C LEU A 63 -2.49 -0.39 -16.25
N GLN A 64 -3.26 0.60 -16.70
CA GLN A 64 -2.80 1.63 -17.65
C GLN A 64 -2.83 2.98 -16.95
N VAL A 65 -1.78 3.78 -17.16
CA VAL A 65 -1.66 5.13 -16.58
C VAL A 65 -1.62 6.15 -17.69
N PHE A 66 -2.42 7.18 -17.53
CA PHE A 66 -2.55 8.30 -18.47
C PHE A 66 -2.18 9.60 -17.75
N GLN A 67 -1.52 10.50 -18.47
CA GLN A 67 -1.06 11.80 -17.96
C GLN A 67 -1.65 12.93 -18.79
N ASN A 68 -2.21 13.93 -18.09
CA ASN A 68 -2.71 15.16 -18.69
C ASN A 68 -2.20 16.36 -17.87
N GLY A 69 -1.08 16.94 -18.27
CA GLY A 69 -0.34 17.90 -17.45
C GLY A 69 0.13 17.24 -16.17
N ASP A 70 -0.22 17.78 -15.00
CA ASP A 70 0.13 17.23 -13.69
C ASP A 70 -0.92 16.21 -13.18
N LEU A 71 -2.03 16.05 -13.90
CA LEU A 71 -3.13 15.17 -13.52
C LEU A 71 -2.95 13.76 -14.09
N GLU A 72 -3.25 12.76 -13.26
CA GLU A 72 -3.14 11.35 -13.60
C GLU A 72 -4.53 10.70 -13.69
N SER A 73 -4.70 9.84 -14.70
CA SER A 73 -5.83 8.92 -14.78
C SER A 73 -5.32 7.50 -14.89
N ARG A 74 -6.08 6.55 -14.37
CA ARG A 74 -5.73 5.13 -14.38
C ARG A 74 -6.89 4.29 -14.87
N ARG A 75 -6.62 3.31 -15.71
CA ARG A 75 -7.55 2.24 -16.06
C ARG A 75 -7.07 0.97 -15.39
N MET A 76 -7.94 0.32 -14.63
CA MET A 76 -7.60 -0.84 -13.80
C MET A 76 -8.27 -2.10 -14.32
N ASN A 77 -7.48 -3.17 -14.43
CA ASN A 77 -7.91 -4.48 -14.91
C ASN A 77 -7.55 -5.57 -13.90
N PHE A 78 -8.34 -6.65 -13.86
CA PHE A 78 -7.86 -7.90 -13.27
C PHE A 78 -6.89 -8.59 -14.24
N VAL A 79 -5.81 -9.16 -13.70
CA VAL A 79 -4.86 -9.92 -14.52
C VAL A 79 -5.58 -11.08 -15.20
N GLY A 80 -5.45 -11.15 -16.52
CA GLY A 80 -6.12 -12.16 -17.35
C GLY A 80 -7.56 -11.84 -17.75
N ILE A 81 -8.13 -10.73 -17.29
CA ILE A 81 -9.45 -10.25 -17.70
C ILE A 81 -9.24 -8.97 -18.52
N PRO A 82 -9.55 -8.97 -19.85
CA PRO A 82 -9.34 -7.80 -20.70
C PRO A 82 -10.23 -6.60 -20.33
N GLU A 83 -11.43 -6.88 -19.79
CA GLU A 83 -12.39 -5.86 -19.41
C GLU A 83 -11.94 -5.11 -18.15
N PRO A 84 -11.84 -3.77 -18.19
CA PRO A 84 -11.48 -2.98 -17.01
C PRO A 84 -12.62 -2.97 -15.99
N TYR A 85 -12.26 -3.02 -14.71
CA TYR A 85 -13.21 -2.92 -13.61
C TYR A 85 -13.38 -1.50 -13.09
N GLY A 86 -12.42 -0.61 -13.35
CA GLY A 86 -12.47 0.75 -12.84
C GLY A 86 -11.59 1.75 -13.58
N VAL A 87 -11.94 3.01 -13.38
CA VAL A 87 -11.15 4.18 -13.82
C VAL A 87 -11.02 5.14 -12.66
N TYR A 88 -9.79 5.51 -12.34
CA TYR A 88 -9.43 6.60 -11.44
C TYR A 88 -9.10 7.84 -12.28
N GLU A 89 -9.58 9.00 -11.88
CA GLU A 89 -9.38 10.26 -12.61
C GLU A 89 -9.20 11.42 -11.65
N GLU A 90 -8.05 12.07 -11.71
CA GLU A 90 -7.82 13.34 -11.03
C GLU A 90 -8.46 14.49 -11.79
N LYS A 91 -9.36 15.22 -11.13
CA LYS A 91 -9.90 16.49 -11.64
C LYS A 91 -9.08 17.68 -11.15
N SER A 92 -8.43 17.51 -10.02
CA SER A 92 -7.43 18.39 -9.41
C SER A 92 -6.64 17.58 -8.37
N GLU A 93 -5.63 18.19 -7.74
CA GLU A 93 -4.92 17.56 -6.60
C GLU A 93 -5.86 17.15 -5.45
N ARG A 94 -6.96 17.88 -5.27
CA ARG A 94 -7.89 17.69 -4.15
C ARG A 94 -9.18 16.98 -4.50
N VAL A 95 -9.50 16.79 -5.78
CA VAL A 95 -10.78 16.21 -6.23
C VAL A 95 -10.52 15.07 -7.21
N ILE A 96 -10.94 13.88 -6.81
CA ILE A 96 -10.76 12.65 -7.57
C ILE A 96 -12.09 11.97 -7.80
N TYR A 97 -12.29 11.49 -9.01
CA TYR A 97 -13.40 10.60 -9.34
C TYR A 97 -12.88 9.19 -9.59
N SER A 98 -13.49 8.22 -8.93
CA SER A 98 -13.20 6.80 -9.14
C SER A 98 -14.48 6.12 -9.61
N TYR A 99 -14.45 5.67 -10.86
CA TYR A 99 -15.55 4.95 -11.48
C TYR A 99 -15.33 3.46 -11.34
N PHE A 100 -16.32 2.75 -10.87
CA PHE A 100 -16.27 1.31 -10.72
C PHE A 100 -17.40 0.67 -11.52
N LYS A 101 -17.07 -0.36 -12.31
CA LYS A 101 -18.02 -0.99 -13.21
C LYS A 101 -18.99 -1.89 -12.46
N ARG A 102 -20.29 -1.70 -12.68
CA ARG A 102 -21.37 -2.42 -11.99
C ARG A 102 -21.26 -3.94 -12.12
N SER A 103 -20.79 -4.46 -13.26
CA SER A 103 -20.60 -5.89 -13.49
C SER A 103 -19.60 -6.56 -12.54
N PHE A 104 -18.69 -5.78 -11.93
CA PHE A 104 -17.70 -6.25 -10.96
C PHE A 104 -18.02 -5.90 -9.50
N LEU A 105 -19.24 -5.45 -9.21
CA LEU A 105 -19.61 -4.91 -7.89
C LEU A 105 -19.35 -5.90 -6.73
N SER A 106 -19.49 -7.19 -6.96
CA SER A 106 -19.18 -8.23 -5.96
C SER A 106 -17.70 -8.28 -5.55
N MET A 107 -16.81 -7.72 -6.36
CA MET A 107 -15.37 -7.68 -6.07
C MET A 107 -14.96 -6.45 -5.25
N LEU A 108 -15.85 -5.47 -5.09
CA LEU A 108 -15.54 -4.20 -4.42
C LEU A 108 -15.21 -4.38 -2.94
N SER A 109 -15.70 -5.43 -2.30
CA SER A 109 -15.42 -5.76 -0.90
C SER A 109 -13.99 -6.29 -0.65
N ALA A 110 -13.25 -6.62 -1.71
CA ALA A 110 -11.84 -7.03 -1.56
C ALA A 110 -10.95 -5.81 -1.30
N ASP A 111 -10.13 -5.85 -0.25
CA ASP A 111 -9.25 -4.75 0.16
C ASP A 111 -8.42 -4.17 -0.99
N THR A 112 -7.79 -5.04 -1.78
CA THR A 112 -6.92 -4.64 -2.90
C THR A 112 -7.69 -3.91 -3.99
N VAL A 113 -8.91 -4.35 -4.29
CA VAL A 113 -9.79 -3.73 -5.31
C VAL A 113 -10.29 -2.39 -4.80
N PHE A 114 -10.78 -2.33 -3.56
CA PHE A 114 -11.28 -1.09 -2.98
C PHE A 114 -10.18 -0.03 -2.88
N VAL A 115 -9.02 -0.38 -2.36
CA VAL A 115 -7.88 0.55 -2.19
C VAL A 115 -7.31 1.00 -3.53
N SER A 116 -7.43 0.21 -4.60
CA SER A 116 -6.97 0.62 -5.94
C SER A 116 -7.71 1.85 -6.47
N LEU A 117 -8.94 2.10 -6.00
CA LEU A 117 -9.75 3.26 -6.38
C LEU A 117 -9.19 4.60 -5.88
N PHE A 118 -8.21 4.58 -4.98
CA PHE A 118 -7.67 5.78 -4.35
C PHE A 118 -6.27 6.16 -4.85
N ALA A 119 -5.59 5.30 -5.62
CA ALA A 119 -4.17 5.45 -5.95
C ALA A 119 -3.33 5.82 -4.70
N MET A 120 -3.62 5.12 -3.59
CA MET A 120 -3.19 5.51 -2.25
C MET A 120 -1.66 5.58 -2.12
N GLU A 121 -0.92 4.71 -2.80
CA GLU A 121 0.55 4.75 -2.81
C GLU A 121 1.08 6.09 -3.35
N LYS A 122 0.43 6.68 -4.37
CA LYS A 122 0.79 7.99 -4.91
C LYS A 122 0.66 9.08 -3.84
N ARG A 123 -0.39 9.03 -3.03
CA ARG A 123 -0.60 9.97 -1.92
C ARG A 123 0.46 9.78 -0.84
N MET A 124 0.80 8.54 -0.52
CA MET A 124 1.82 8.24 0.48
C MET A 124 3.20 8.76 0.09
N PHE A 125 3.55 8.74 -1.20
CA PHE A 125 4.80 9.34 -1.66
C PHE A 125 4.88 10.85 -1.42
N ALA A 126 3.76 11.57 -1.53
CA ALA A 126 3.69 12.98 -1.18
C ALA A 126 3.92 13.24 0.32
N HIS A 127 3.59 12.26 1.17
CA HIS A 127 3.74 12.30 2.62
C HIS A 127 5.03 11.60 3.13
N ASP A 128 6.07 11.47 2.30
CA ASP A 128 7.34 10.81 2.68
C ASP A 128 7.16 9.40 3.26
N ALA A 129 6.20 8.66 2.71
CA ALA A 129 5.89 7.30 3.12
C ALA A 129 5.91 6.33 1.93
N MET A 130 6.30 5.09 2.17
CA MET A 130 6.43 4.05 1.15
C MET A 130 5.81 2.73 1.63
N VAL A 131 5.22 1.96 0.72
CA VAL A 131 4.56 0.69 1.02
C VAL A 131 5.51 -0.46 0.74
N LEU A 132 5.78 -1.27 1.78
CA LEU A 132 6.59 -2.49 1.70
C LEU A 132 5.72 -3.73 1.72
N HIS A 133 5.95 -4.67 0.80
CA HIS A 133 5.35 -5.98 0.78
C HIS A 133 6.02 -6.88 1.84
N CYS A 134 5.35 -7.10 2.96
CA CYS A 134 5.88 -7.84 4.10
C CYS A 134 4.77 -8.31 5.03
N SER A 135 5.06 -9.31 5.86
CA SER A 135 4.29 -9.55 7.07
C SER A 135 4.91 -8.75 8.23
N ALA A 136 4.13 -7.88 8.85
CA ALA A 136 4.56 -7.03 9.97
C ALA A 136 4.16 -7.67 11.30
N LEU A 137 5.14 -7.99 12.13
CA LEU A 137 4.95 -8.65 13.42
C LEU A 137 5.42 -7.78 14.57
N GLN A 138 4.52 -7.51 15.50
CA GLN A 138 4.87 -6.88 16.75
C GLN A 138 5.62 -7.85 17.67
N VAL A 139 6.79 -7.41 18.12
CA VAL A 139 7.63 -8.08 19.11
C VAL A 139 8.04 -7.04 20.14
N ASN A 140 7.59 -7.17 21.38
CA ASN A 140 7.77 -6.17 22.43
C ASN A 140 7.23 -4.79 22.01
N ASP A 141 8.10 -3.78 22.00
CA ASP A 141 7.80 -2.37 21.72
C ASP A 141 7.99 -1.96 20.24
N GLY A 142 8.22 -2.91 19.32
CA GLY A 142 8.45 -2.62 17.92
C GLY A 142 8.01 -3.74 16.99
N VAL A 143 8.34 -3.60 15.71
CA VAL A 143 8.00 -4.60 14.71
C VAL A 143 9.23 -5.18 14.01
N ILE A 144 9.13 -6.46 13.66
CA ILE A 144 9.99 -7.15 12.71
C ILE A 144 9.17 -7.35 11.42
N LEU A 145 9.75 -7.01 10.28
CA LEU A 145 9.11 -7.13 8.98
C LEU A 145 9.72 -8.32 8.22
N PHE A 146 8.93 -9.37 7.96
CA PHE A 146 9.33 -10.46 7.07
C PHE A 146 8.93 -10.13 5.64
N SER A 147 9.90 -9.94 4.75
CA SER A 147 9.71 -9.52 3.37
C SER A 147 10.28 -10.52 2.38
N GLY A 148 9.87 -10.40 1.12
CA GLY A 148 10.29 -11.24 0.01
C GLY A 148 9.15 -11.53 -0.97
N PRO A 149 9.42 -12.25 -2.08
CA PRO A 149 8.43 -12.55 -3.11
C PRO A 149 7.19 -13.26 -2.58
N SER A 150 6.10 -13.22 -3.36
CA SER A 150 4.90 -14.00 -3.03
C SER A 150 5.24 -15.50 -2.96
N GLY A 151 4.69 -16.20 -1.98
CA GLY A 151 4.92 -17.65 -1.77
C GLY A 151 6.25 -18.02 -1.09
N ILE A 152 7.13 -17.07 -0.75
CA ILE A 152 8.44 -17.35 -0.13
C ILE A 152 8.34 -17.90 1.31
N GLY A 153 7.20 -17.76 1.96
CA GLY A 153 6.98 -18.24 3.32
C GLY A 153 6.80 -17.16 4.39
N LYS A 154 6.48 -15.91 4.01
CA LYS A 154 6.25 -14.81 4.98
C LYS A 154 5.23 -15.19 6.05
N SER A 155 4.05 -15.66 5.66
CA SER A 155 2.99 -16.08 6.58
C SER A 155 3.42 -17.26 7.46
N THR A 156 4.13 -18.23 6.90
CA THR A 156 4.66 -19.36 7.67
C THR A 156 5.62 -18.90 8.78
N HIS A 157 6.52 -17.97 8.47
CA HIS A 157 7.42 -17.39 9.48
C HIS A 157 6.65 -16.56 10.50
N ALA A 158 5.64 -15.81 10.06
CA ALA A 158 4.75 -15.08 10.97
C ALA A 158 4.09 -16.03 11.99
N ASP A 159 3.50 -17.13 11.53
CA ASP A 159 2.85 -18.12 12.38
C ASP A 159 3.83 -18.79 13.38
N LEU A 160 5.05 -19.09 12.93
CA LEU A 160 6.10 -19.62 13.82
C LEU A 160 6.47 -18.62 14.92
N TRP A 161 6.58 -17.34 14.59
CA TRP A 161 6.88 -16.31 15.58
C TRP A 161 5.73 -16.07 16.56
N VAL A 162 4.49 -16.09 16.08
CA VAL A 162 3.31 -16.06 16.97
C VAL A 162 3.34 -17.24 17.93
N LYS A 163 3.54 -18.45 17.41
CA LYS A 163 3.50 -19.69 18.18
C LYS A 163 4.64 -19.82 19.21
N HIS A 164 5.85 -19.43 18.83
CA HIS A 164 7.06 -19.73 19.61
C HIS A 164 7.71 -18.52 20.28
N ARG A 165 7.33 -17.31 19.90
CA ARG A 165 7.91 -16.05 20.41
C ARG A 165 6.88 -15.11 21.00
N GLY A 166 5.59 -15.45 20.95
CA GLY A 166 4.52 -14.59 21.45
C GLY A 166 4.36 -13.29 20.64
N ALA A 167 4.78 -13.31 19.37
CA ALA A 167 4.58 -12.18 18.46
C ALA A 167 3.10 -12.02 18.11
N ARG A 168 2.71 -10.81 17.68
CA ARG A 168 1.37 -10.53 17.15
C ARG A 168 1.48 -10.02 15.71
N VAL A 169 0.73 -10.59 14.78
CA VAL A 169 0.66 -10.09 13.42
C VAL A 169 -0.11 -8.76 13.41
N ILE A 170 0.51 -7.71 12.90
CA ILE A 170 -0.09 -6.39 12.71
C ILE A 170 -0.71 -6.27 11.32
N ASN A 171 0.03 -6.74 10.30
CA ASN A 171 -0.47 -6.85 8.94
C ASN A 171 0.22 -8.03 8.24
N GLY A 172 -0.56 -8.84 7.52
CA GLY A 172 -0.04 -10.06 6.90
C GLY A 172 0.55 -9.90 5.51
N ASP A 173 0.37 -8.75 4.86
CA ASP A 173 0.78 -8.56 3.46
C ASP A 173 1.59 -7.28 3.20
N ARG A 174 1.23 -6.16 3.83
CA ARG A 174 1.88 -4.86 3.57
C ARG A 174 1.92 -3.99 4.81
N THR A 175 2.91 -3.12 4.85
CA THR A 175 2.95 -2.03 5.83
C THR A 175 3.34 -0.72 5.15
N LEU A 176 2.89 0.38 5.72
CA LEU A 176 3.36 1.70 5.34
C LEU A 176 4.59 2.04 6.19
N LEU A 177 5.68 2.43 5.55
CA LEU A 177 6.92 2.86 6.19
C LEU A 177 7.04 4.37 6.07
N GLN A 178 7.22 5.04 7.20
CA GLN A 178 7.44 6.49 7.27
C GLN A 178 8.46 6.82 8.34
N LYS A 179 9.34 7.79 8.06
CA LYS A 179 10.26 8.30 9.07
C LYS A 179 9.57 9.38 9.89
N LEU A 180 9.39 9.14 11.17
CA LEU A 180 8.81 10.10 12.11
C LEU A 180 9.90 10.55 13.10
N GLY A 181 10.31 11.80 12.98
CA GLY A 181 11.49 12.31 13.68
C GLY A 181 12.77 11.59 13.22
N ASP A 182 13.43 10.92 14.15
CA ASP A 182 14.67 10.16 13.91
C ASP A 182 14.46 8.65 13.72
N ARG A 183 13.20 8.17 13.66
CA ARG A 183 12.88 6.73 13.64
C ARG A 183 12.03 6.34 12.46
N TRP A 184 12.35 5.20 11.88
CA TRP A 184 11.49 4.54 10.93
C TRP A 184 10.36 3.80 11.64
N MET A 185 9.12 4.11 11.23
CA MET A 185 7.90 3.53 11.77
C MET A 185 7.22 2.66 10.72
N SER A 186 6.63 1.56 11.18
CA SER A 186 5.64 0.77 10.45
C SER A 186 4.27 1.26 10.88
N LEU A 187 3.49 1.72 9.94
CA LEU A 187 2.16 2.29 10.14
C LEU A 187 1.10 1.34 9.55
N GLY A 188 -0.13 1.46 10.03
CA GLY A 188 -1.26 0.71 9.50
C GLY A 188 -1.45 0.91 8.00
N TRP A 189 -1.81 -0.17 7.30
CA TRP A 189 -2.13 -0.18 5.88
C TRP A 189 -3.36 -1.05 5.62
N PRO A 190 -4.38 -0.58 4.86
CA PRO A 190 -5.67 -1.26 4.75
C PRO A 190 -5.70 -2.50 3.85
N ILE A 191 -4.56 -2.95 3.33
CA ILE A 191 -4.43 -4.18 2.54
C ILE A 191 -3.69 -5.22 3.36
N CYS A 192 -4.26 -6.41 3.51
CA CYS A 192 -3.71 -7.49 4.34
C CYS A 192 -3.54 -8.84 3.61
N GLY A 193 -3.89 -8.90 2.32
CA GLY A 193 -3.81 -10.13 1.53
C GLY A 193 -4.66 -11.27 2.11
N SER A 194 -4.22 -12.51 1.89
CA SER A 194 -4.94 -13.72 2.33
C SER A 194 -4.93 -13.96 3.85
N SER A 195 -4.16 -13.19 4.61
CA SER A 195 -4.15 -13.31 6.08
C SER A 195 -5.39 -12.74 6.74
N GLU A 196 -6.06 -11.82 6.07
CA GLU A 196 -7.19 -11.02 6.58
C GLU A 196 -6.87 -10.23 7.87
N ILE A 197 -5.59 -10.20 8.27
CA ILE A 197 -5.14 -9.50 9.48
C ILE A 197 -4.62 -8.12 9.10
N CYS A 198 -5.31 -7.09 9.61
CA CYS A 198 -4.91 -5.70 9.49
C CYS A 198 -5.27 -4.96 10.78
N HIS A 199 -4.29 -4.30 11.39
CA HIS A 199 -4.47 -3.39 12.52
C HIS A 199 -4.00 -2.00 12.15
N ASN A 200 -4.79 -0.98 12.48
CA ASN A 200 -4.39 0.43 12.30
C ASN A 200 -3.58 0.89 13.52
N GLU A 201 -2.39 0.33 13.65
CA GLU A 201 -1.46 0.61 14.75
C GLU A 201 -0.07 0.92 14.17
N SER A 202 0.74 1.63 14.97
CA SER A 202 2.06 2.13 14.55
C SER A 202 3.14 1.71 15.54
N PHE A 203 4.25 1.19 15.02
CA PHE A 203 5.38 0.72 15.82
C PHE A 203 6.72 1.09 15.20
N PRO A 204 7.78 1.32 15.98
CA PRO A 204 9.12 1.48 15.44
C PRO A 204 9.61 0.19 14.79
N VAL A 205 10.24 0.32 13.62
CA VAL A 205 10.83 -0.81 12.90
C VAL A 205 12.13 -1.22 13.58
N LYS A 206 12.20 -2.44 14.10
CA LYS A 206 13.39 -2.99 14.76
C LYS A 206 14.33 -3.72 13.81
N ALA A 207 13.75 -4.43 12.82
CA ALA A 207 14.50 -5.13 11.79
C ALA A 207 13.62 -5.47 10.59
N ILE A 208 14.26 -5.67 9.44
CA ILE A 208 13.64 -6.24 8.23
C ILE A 208 14.39 -7.52 7.89
N VAL A 209 13.66 -8.60 7.65
CA VAL A 209 14.22 -9.91 7.30
C VAL A 209 13.68 -10.30 5.92
N PHE A 210 14.56 -10.31 4.93
CA PHE A 210 14.22 -10.86 3.62
C PHE A 210 14.37 -12.38 3.65
N LEU A 211 13.32 -13.08 3.25
CA LEU A 211 13.28 -14.53 3.27
C LEU A 211 13.83 -15.10 1.96
N GLY A 212 14.57 -16.18 2.07
CA GLY A 212 15.03 -17.02 0.97
C GLY A 212 14.80 -18.50 1.29
N GLN A 213 14.80 -19.34 0.26
CA GLN A 213 14.76 -20.79 0.42
C GLN A 213 16.18 -21.35 0.32
N ALA A 214 16.57 -22.15 1.29
CA ALA A 214 17.87 -22.80 1.35
C ALA A 214 17.74 -24.20 1.95
N PRO A 215 18.68 -25.13 1.65
CA PRO A 215 18.69 -26.49 2.23
C PRO A 215 18.83 -26.47 3.75
N GLU A 216 19.53 -25.47 4.30
CA GLU A 216 19.79 -25.31 5.72
C GLU A 216 19.31 -23.96 6.20
N ASN A 217 18.86 -23.91 7.46
CA ASN A 217 18.49 -22.66 8.10
C ASN A 217 19.73 -21.81 8.37
N GLY A 218 19.68 -20.56 7.95
CA GLY A 218 20.76 -19.61 8.17
C GLY A 218 20.23 -18.18 8.11
N GLY A 219 21.09 -17.23 8.40
CA GLY A 219 20.78 -15.81 8.23
C GLY A 219 22.03 -14.98 8.42
N MET A 220 22.10 -13.91 7.66
CA MET A 220 23.20 -12.96 7.76
C MET A 220 22.67 -11.53 7.67
N ARG A 221 23.40 -10.60 8.27
CA ARG A 221 23.13 -9.18 8.09
C ARG A 221 23.55 -8.76 6.67
N CYS A 222 22.62 -8.13 5.96
CA CYS A 222 22.90 -7.61 4.61
C CYS A 222 23.92 -6.47 4.67
N ARG A 223 24.78 -6.39 3.64
CA ARG A 223 25.57 -5.19 3.39
C ARG A 223 24.66 -4.07 2.91
N TYR A 224 25.09 -2.84 3.06
CA TYR A 224 24.29 -1.66 2.70
C TYR A 224 23.66 -1.74 1.31
N PHE A 225 24.44 -2.00 0.26
CA PHE A 225 23.93 -2.08 -1.11
C PHE A 225 22.96 -3.25 -1.33
N ASP A 226 23.21 -4.39 -0.70
CA ASP A 226 22.31 -5.54 -0.76
C ASP A 226 20.98 -5.21 -0.05
N SER A 227 21.04 -4.47 1.04
CA SER A 227 19.86 -3.99 1.78
C SER A 227 18.98 -3.09 0.91
N VAL A 228 19.55 -2.09 0.25
CA VAL A 228 18.81 -1.19 -0.65
C VAL A 228 18.19 -1.97 -1.81
N LYS A 229 18.97 -2.87 -2.44
CA LYS A 229 18.47 -3.72 -3.53
C LYS A 229 17.27 -4.57 -3.11
N GLN A 230 17.35 -5.21 -1.94
CA GLN A 230 16.26 -6.01 -1.39
C GLN A 230 15.02 -5.15 -1.12
N LEU A 231 15.18 -3.98 -0.50
CA LEU A 231 14.08 -3.04 -0.25
C LEU A 231 13.39 -2.65 -1.55
N ILE A 232 14.14 -2.15 -2.53
CA ILE A 232 13.60 -1.71 -3.82
C ILE A 232 12.81 -2.84 -4.51
N SER A 233 13.24 -4.10 -4.37
CA SER A 233 12.56 -5.25 -4.99
C SER A 233 11.17 -5.55 -4.40
N GLN A 234 10.86 -5.04 -3.21
CA GLN A 234 9.60 -5.32 -2.49
C GLN A 234 8.79 -4.06 -2.16
N LEU A 235 9.32 -2.87 -2.47
CA LEU A 235 8.59 -1.61 -2.35
C LEU A 235 7.60 -1.44 -3.53
N THR A 236 6.45 -0.86 -3.23
CA THR A 236 5.53 -0.38 -4.28
C THR A 236 6.10 0.89 -4.87
N ILE A 237 6.37 0.90 -6.18
CA ILE A 237 7.00 2.03 -6.87
C ILE A 237 6.23 2.38 -8.14
N ASN A 238 5.86 3.64 -8.28
CA ASN A 238 5.28 4.19 -9.51
C ASN A 238 6.42 4.53 -10.49
N VAL A 239 6.94 3.49 -11.16
CA VAL A 239 8.14 3.58 -12.03
C VAL A 239 8.00 4.52 -13.22
N TRP A 240 6.78 4.91 -13.57
CA TRP A 240 6.49 5.89 -14.62
C TRP A 240 6.69 7.35 -14.19
N ASN A 241 6.94 7.59 -12.91
CA ASN A 241 7.21 8.91 -12.37
C ASN A 241 8.66 8.99 -11.85
N PRO A 242 9.60 9.61 -12.59
CA PRO A 242 11.00 9.67 -12.21
C PRO A 242 11.25 10.30 -10.83
N SER A 243 10.53 11.35 -10.48
CA SER A 243 10.70 12.03 -9.19
C SER A 243 10.29 11.14 -8.02
N VAL A 244 9.25 10.30 -8.19
CA VAL A 244 8.84 9.30 -7.20
C VAL A 244 9.91 8.22 -7.06
N VAL A 245 10.49 7.77 -8.17
CA VAL A 245 11.58 6.77 -8.16
C VAL A 245 12.77 7.30 -7.38
N GLU A 246 13.26 8.51 -7.67
CA GLU A 246 14.37 9.13 -6.94
C GLU A 246 14.09 9.27 -5.45
N LYS A 247 12.89 9.72 -5.11
CA LYS A 247 12.45 9.86 -3.72
C LYS A 247 12.46 8.52 -2.98
N ILE A 248 11.90 7.47 -3.57
CA ILE A 248 11.87 6.13 -2.96
C ILE A 248 13.27 5.57 -2.79
N TRP A 249 14.16 5.76 -3.77
CA TRP A 249 15.56 5.37 -3.62
C TRP A 249 16.22 6.04 -2.42
N SER A 250 16.09 7.36 -2.30
CA SER A 250 16.63 8.11 -1.16
C SER A 250 16.05 7.62 0.18
N MET A 251 14.75 7.35 0.24
CA MET A 251 14.09 6.81 1.44
C MET A 251 14.58 5.39 1.76
N ALA A 252 14.77 4.53 0.76
CA ALA A 252 15.27 3.17 0.94
C ALA A 252 16.73 3.17 1.43
N GLU A 253 17.55 4.09 0.94
CA GLU A 253 18.93 4.29 1.39
C GLU A 253 18.97 4.73 2.85
N ASP A 254 18.15 5.70 3.24
CA ASP A 254 18.06 6.17 4.63
C ASP A 254 17.54 5.06 5.56
N LEU A 255 16.54 4.30 5.13
CA LEU A 255 16.04 3.14 5.88
C LEU A 255 17.13 2.06 6.07
N ALA A 256 17.86 1.73 5.00
CA ALA A 256 18.94 0.74 5.04
C ALA A 256 20.11 1.15 5.93
N ALA A 257 20.35 2.47 6.05
CA ALA A 257 21.39 2.99 6.95
C ALA A 257 21.01 2.91 8.43
N GLN A 258 19.71 2.96 8.75
CA GLN A 258 19.23 3.08 10.13
C GLN A 258 18.66 1.78 10.71
N VAL A 259 18.03 0.97 9.88
CA VAL A 259 17.34 -0.26 10.30
C VAL A 259 18.18 -1.50 9.93
N PRO A 260 18.44 -2.42 10.88
CA PRO A 260 19.10 -3.69 10.57
C PRO A 260 18.31 -4.51 9.56
N ILE A 261 18.96 -4.91 8.47
CA ILE A 261 18.38 -5.74 7.41
C ILE A 261 19.14 -7.07 7.32
N PHE A 262 18.38 -8.16 7.26
CA PHE A 262 18.89 -9.53 7.23
C PHE A 262 18.34 -10.28 5.99
N TYR A 263 19.12 -11.28 5.56
CA TYR A 263 18.71 -12.26 4.56
C TYR A 263 19.04 -13.66 5.05
#